data_3b60695c20e96020d2327a58beb023e3
#
_entry.id   3b60695c20e96020d2327a58beb023e3
#
_cell.length_a   1.000
_cell.length_b   1.000
_cell.length_c   1.000
_cell.angle_alpha   90.00
_cell.angle_beta   90.00
_cell.angle_gamma   90.00
#
_symmetry.space_group_name_H-M   'P 1'
#
loop_
_entity.id
_entity.type
_entity.pdbx_description
1 polymer ?
#
loop_
_entity_poly.entity_id
_entity_poly.type
_entity_poly.pdbx_seq_one_letter_code
_entity_poly.pdbx_strand_id
1 'polypeptide(L)'
;MKDCRQFYIDGKWVAPAAASDFSVTNPATEETIATISLGGIADVNKAVAAAKRAFPSFSETGLEDRVALLRKIIEVYQSRIEEMAETISWEMGAPMSLTRAAQAPVGLAHLNEAVRILSYFKFEEMHGSTMMRKEPVGVCGFITPWNWPMNQIVCKVAPAIATGCTVILKPSELAPLSAYLFAQILDEAGVPAGVFNMVNGDGPTVGAAIASHPDIDMVSFTGSARAGVAVAQAAAPTVKRVTQELGGKSANIILDDADLEKAVKQGVQSCFRNTGQSCDAPTRMLVPKAKMPAAIVAARQAAEATKAGNPLAEATHIGPLAGKAQFAKVERLINKGLEEGATLVAGGLGKPDGVTKGYFVQPTVFADVRNDMTIAREEIFGPVLCMIPYDDEEHAIAIANDTPYGLSGYVTSGDVDHARRVAKRIRAGNVHINGARSAFDGCFGGYKQSGNGREWGEAGLEEFLELKAIFGYEPPKKS
;
A
#
# COMPACT_ATOMS: atom_id res chain seq x y z
N MET A 1 -27.86 3.23 -3.66
CA MET A 1 -26.85 4.08 -3.00
C MET A 1 -26.82 3.70 -1.53
N LYS A 2 -25.64 3.26 -1.04
CA LYS A 2 -25.47 2.86 0.37
C LYS A 2 -25.32 4.11 1.24
N ASP A 3 -25.92 4.11 2.46
CA ASP A 3 -25.67 5.14 3.50
C ASP A 3 -24.59 4.62 4.44
N CYS A 4 -23.39 5.24 4.41
CA CYS A 4 -22.24 4.90 5.20
C CYS A 4 -21.70 6.12 5.99
N ARG A 5 -22.61 6.99 6.43
CA ARG A 5 -22.25 8.24 7.13
C ARG A 5 -21.74 8.05 8.55
N GLN A 6 -22.05 6.91 9.18
CA GLN A 6 -21.62 6.63 10.54
C GLN A 6 -20.15 6.27 10.62
N PHE A 7 -19.53 6.59 11.76
CA PHE A 7 -18.20 6.15 12.13
C PHE A 7 -18.29 4.96 13.10
N TYR A 8 -17.27 4.10 13.10
CA TYR A 8 -17.18 3.02 14.08
C TYR A 8 -16.27 3.46 15.23
N ILE A 9 -16.85 3.75 16.40
CA ILE A 9 -16.12 4.24 17.55
C ILE A 9 -16.61 3.52 18.81
N ASP A 10 -15.69 3.01 19.62
CA ASP A 10 -15.97 2.36 20.90
C ASP A 10 -16.97 1.18 20.78
N GLY A 11 -16.77 0.35 19.75
CA GLY A 11 -17.63 -0.80 19.49
C GLY A 11 -19.04 -0.45 18.98
N LYS A 12 -19.24 0.77 18.45
CA LYS A 12 -20.56 1.24 18.00
C LYS A 12 -20.48 2.06 16.73
N TRP A 13 -21.51 1.97 15.92
CA TRP A 13 -21.74 2.87 14.81
C TRP A 13 -22.38 4.17 15.34
N VAL A 14 -21.70 5.28 15.15
CA VAL A 14 -22.09 6.59 15.70
C VAL A 14 -22.21 7.63 14.61
N ALA A 15 -23.13 8.57 14.79
CA ALA A 15 -23.24 9.71 13.90
C ALA A 15 -22.02 10.65 14.06
N PRO A 16 -21.58 11.31 12.98
CA PRO A 16 -20.53 12.33 13.03
C PRO A 16 -20.95 13.49 13.94
N ALA A 17 -19.97 14.15 14.56
CA ALA A 17 -20.22 15.34 15.41
C ALA A 17 -20.82 16.50 14.60
N ALA A 18 -20.42 16.62 13.34
CA ALA A 18 -21.01 17.54 12.38
C ALA A 18 -21.16 16.81 11.04
N ALA A 19 -22.36 16.84 10.46
CA ALA A 19 -22.61 16.20 9.18
C ALA A 19 -21.90 16.93 8.04
N SER A 20 -21.13 16.19 7.24
CA SER A 20 -20.47 16.69 6.03
C SER A 20 -20.47 15.57 4.98
N ASP A 21 -21.52 15.54 4.17
CA ASP A 21 -21.72 14.49 3.18
C ASP A 21 -20.65 14.52 2.08
N PHE A 22 -20.15 13.33 1.74
CA PHE A 22 -19.24 13.10 0.65
C PHE A 22 -19.70 11.92 -0.19
N SER A 23 -19.81 12.13 -1.50
CA SER A 23 -20.23 11.10 -2.45
C SER A 23 -19.08 10.20 -2.85
N VAL A 24 -19.19 8.91 -2.57
CA VAL A 24 -18.29 7.88 -3.10
C VAL A 24 -18.71 7.57 -4.53
N THR A 25 -17.80 7.75 -5.46
CA THR A 25 -18.06 7.63 -6.90
C THR A 25 -17.46 6.34 -7.45
N ASN A 26 -18.21 5.58 -8.22
CA ASN A 26 -17.65 4.50 -9.02
C ASN A 26 -16.84 5.09 -10.17
N PRO A 27 -15.52 4.86 -10.23
CA PRO A 27 -14.66 5.52 -11.21
C PRO A 27 -14.87 5.01 -12.66
N ALA A 28 -15.54 3.86 -12.84
CA ALA A 28 -15.87 3.33 -14.17
C ALA A 28 -17.12 3.99 -14.78
N THR A 29 -18.09 4.40 -13.94
CA THR A 29 -19.37 4.95 -14.40
C THR A 29 -19.55 6.42 -14.06
N GLU A 30 -18.72 6.99 -13.19
CA GLU A 30 -18.83 8.33 -12.60
C GLU A 30 -20.14 8.53 -11.81
N GLU A 31 -20.77 7.45 -11.38
CA GLU A 31 -22.01 7.46 -10.60
C GLU A 31 -21.71 7.38 -9.10
N THR A 32 -22.53 8.06 -8.30
CA THR A 32 -22.46 7.93 -6.85
C THR A 32 -23.01 6.58 -6.40
N ILE A 33 -22.19 5.79 -5.70
CA ILE A 33 -22.55 4.45 -5.20
C ILE A 33 -22.88 4.45 -3.71
N ALA A 34 -22.31 5.39 -2.95
CA ALA A 34 -22.56 5.54 -1.53
C ALA A 34 -22.37 7.00 -1.09
N THR A 35 -22.87 7.31 0.11
CA THR A 35 -22.55 8.55 0.80
C THR A 35 -21.89 8.22 2.13
N ILE A 36 -20.74 8.86 2.41
CA ILE A 36 -20.09 8.88 3.72
C ILE A 36 -20.21 10.27 4.32
N SER A 37 -19.85 10.43 5.60
CA SER A 37 -19.60 11.74 6.20
C SER A 37 -18.10 11.95 6.35
N LEU A 38 -17.64 13.17 6.11
CA LEU A 38 -16.29 13.59 6.49
C LEU A 38 -16.32 14.05 7.95
N GLY A 39 -15.50 13.43 8.78
CA GLY A 39 -15.35 13.77 10.19
C GLY A 39 -14.53 15.02 10.43
N GLY A 40 -14.50 15.43 11.68
CA GLY A 40 -13.72 16.54 12.17
C GLY A 40 -12.86 16.19 13.39
N ILE A 41 -12.19 17.18 13.95
CA ILE A 41 -11.33 17.02 15.13
C ILE A 41 -12.10 16.41 16.30
N ALA A 42 -13.39 16.78 16.48
CA ALA A 42 -14.22 16.23 17.55
C ALA A 42 -14.44 14.72 17.45
N ASP A 43 -14.55 14.18 16.22
CA ASP A 43 -14.71 12.76 15.97
C ASP A 43 -13.38 12.01 16.22
N VAL A 44 -12.25 12.60 15.80
CA VAL A 44 -10.92 12.07 16.11
C VAL A 44 -10.71 12.01 17.63
N ASN A 45 -11.03 13.07 18.37
CA ASN A 45 -10.90 13.10 19.82
C ASN A 45 -11.74 12.02 20.51
N LYS A 46 -12.97 11.76 20.03
CA LYS A 46 -13.80 10.64 20.53
C LYS A 46 -13.16 9.28 20.28
N ALA A 47 -12.66 9.06 19.07
CA ALA A 47 -12.00 7.81 18.69
C ALA A 47 -10.71 7.57 19.51
N VAL A 48 -9.89 8.61 19.68
CA VAL A 48 -8.67 8.53 20.49
C VAL A 48 -8.99 8.28 21.95
N ALA A 49 -10.00 8.96 22.51
CA ALA A 49 -10.42 8.72 23.89
C ALA A 49 -10.91 7.27 24.10
N ALA A 50 -11.61 6.68 23.13
CA ALA A 50 -12.01 5.28 23.17
C ALA A 50 -10.80 4.34 23.12
N ALA A 51 -9.88 4.55 22.19
CA ALA A 51 -8.66 3.78 22.07
C ALA A 51 -7.78 3.84 23.33
N LYS A 52 -7.60 5.04 23.88
CA LYS A 52 -6.84 5.26 25.13
C LYS A 52 -7.46 4.56 26.33
N ARG A 53 -8.78 4.50 26.43
CA ARG A 53 -9.48 3.76 27.50
C ARG A 53 -9.30 2.24 27.36
N ALA A 54 -9.33 1.72 26.13
CA ALA A 54 -9.21 0.29 25.87
C ALA A 54 -7.77 -0.22 26.01
N PHE A 55 -6.77 0.62 25.75
CA PHE A 55 -5.37 0.22 25.69
C PHE A 55 -4.86 -0.51 26.96
N PRO A 56 -5.05 0.00 28.20
CA PRO A 56 -4.49 -0.67 29.39
C PRO A 56 -4.95 -2.12 29.53
N SER A 57 -6.22 -2.42 29.31
CA SER A 57 -6.75 -3.77 29.42
C SER A 57 -6.38 -4.64 28.22
N PHE A 58 -6.37 -4.08 27.01
CA PHE A 58 -6.05 -4.83 25.79
C PHE A 58 -4.55 -5.17 25.69
N SER A 59 -3.69 -4.27 26.13
CA SER A 59 -2.23 -4.48 26.16
C SER A 59 -1.79 -5.65 27.07
N GLU A 60 -2.59 -5.94 28.10
CA GLU A 60 -2.34 -7.00 29.05
C GLU A 60 -3.00 -8.35 28.67
N THR A 61 -3.69 -8.43 27.53
CA THR A 61 -4.30 -9.68 27.06
C THR A 61 -3.23 -10.74 26.79
N GLY A 62 -3.53 -11.99 27.09
CA GLY A 62 -2.65 -13.11 26.83
C GLY A 62 -2.38 -13.32 25.33
N LEU A 63 -1.24 -13.93 25.03
CA LEU A 63 -0.88 -14.25 23.64
C LEU A 63 -1.93 -15.14 22.97
N GLU A 64 -2.44 -16.15 23.70
CA GLU A 64 -3.47 -17.08 23.22
C GLU A 64 -4.79 -16.36 22.90
N ASP A 65 -5.18 -15.38 23.72
CA ASP A 65 -6.40 -14.58 23.50
C ASP A 65 -6.28 -13.74 22.22
N ARG A 66 -5.12 -13.13 21.98
CA ARG A 66 -4.86 -12.36 20.75
C ARG A 66 -4.85 -13.24 19.51
N VAL A 67 -4.26 -14.44 19.60
CA VAL A 67 -4.29 -15.44 18.52
C VAL A 67 -5.73 -15.90 18.26
N ALA A 68 -6.52 -16.17 19.30
CA ALA A 68 -7.92 -16.56 19.17
C ALA A 68 -8.75 -15.46 18.49
N LEU A 69 -8.54 -14.20 18.89
CA LEU A 69 -9.20 -13.04 18.29
C LEU A 69 -8.85 -12.89 16.80
N LEU A 70 -7.55 -12.97 16.44
CA LEU A 70 -7.12 -12.91 15.05
C LEU A 70 -7.70 -14.05 14.21
N ARG A 71 -7.78 -15.28 14.75
CA ARG A 71 -8.42 -16.41 14.07
C ARG A 71 -9.91 -16.18 13.84
N LYS A 72 -10.59 -15.53 14.79
CA LYS A 72 -12.01 -15.18 14.62
C LYS A 72 -12.19 -14.12 13.55
N ILE A 73 -11.30 -13.12 13.48
CA ILE A 73 -11.30 -12.12 12.41
C ILE A 73 -11.07 -12.81 11.04
N ILE A 74 -10.14 -13.74 10.94
CA ILE A 74 -9.87 -14.53 9.72
C ILE A 74 -11.13 -15.28 9.27
N GLU A 75 -11.82 -15.96 10.20
CA GLU A 75 -13.04 -16.72 9.90
C GLU A 75 -14.13 -15.81 9.32
N VAL A 76 -14.43 -14.67 9.97
CA VAL A 76 -15.45 -13.72 9.51
C VAL A 76 -15.03 -13.07 8.19
N TYR A 77 -13.77 -12.67 8.05
CA TYR A 77 -13.26 -12.08 6.81
C TYR A 77 -13.39 -13.07 5.64
N GLN A 78 -13.00 -14.34 5.86
CA GLN A 78 -13.10 -15.40 4.84
C GLN A 78 -14.54 -15.61 4.38
N SER A 79 -15.53 -15.55 5.29
CA SER A 79 -16.94 -15.69 4.94
C SER A 79 -17.48 -14.54 4.10
N ARG A 80 -16.86 -13.37 4.15
CA ARG A 80 -17.25 -12.14 3.44
C ARG A 80 -16.26 -11.72 2.33
N ILE A 81 -15.36 -12.63 1.91
CA ILE A 81 -14.28 -12.27 0.97
C ILE A 81 -14.78 -11.86 -0.41
N GLU A 82 -15.87 -12.47 -0.90
CA GLU A 82 -16.46 -12.09 -2.19
C GLU A 82 -17.10 -10.69 -2.12
N GLU A 83 -17.82 -10.40 -1.05
CA GLU A 83 -18.36 -9.05 -0.79
C GLU A 83 -17.24 -8.00 -0.73
N MET A 84 -16.09 -8.35 -0.14
CA MET A 84 -14.92 -7.49 -0.13
C MET A 84 -14.36 -7.25 -1.53
N ALA A 85 -14.26 -8.30 -2.35
CA ALA A 85 -13.76 -8.21 -3.71
C ALA A 85 -14.66 -7.31 -4.58
N GLU A 86 -15.97 -7.47 -4.48
CA GLU A 86 -16.96 -6.64 -5.18
C GLU A 86 -16.89 -5.18 -4.71
N THR A 87 -16.82 -4.96 -3.39
CA THR A 87 -16.74 -3.62 -2.80
C THR A 87 -15.52 -2.86 -3.32
N ILE A 88 -14.34 -3.48 -3.33
CA ILE A 88 -13.10 -2.88 -3.85
C ILE A 88 -13.26 -2.56 -5.35
N SER A 89 -13.83 -3.47 -6.15
CA SER A 89 -14.04 -3.22 -7.56
C SER A 89 -14.96 -2.01 -7.81
N TRP A 90 -15.99 -1.84 -7.00
CA TRP A 90 -16.95 -0.76 -7.14
C TRP A 90 -16.41 0.61 -6.76
N GLU A 91 -15.65 0.71 -5.64
CA GLU A 91 -15.16 2.00 -5.17
C GLU A 91 -13.85 2.44 -5.80
N MET A 92 -12.99 1.49 -6.20
CA MET A 92 -11.64 1.75 -6.71
C MET A 92 -11.50 1.47 -8.21
N GLY A 93 -12.41 0.67 -8.79
CA GLY A 93 -12.38 0.33 -10.21
C GLY A 93 -11.42 -0.79 -10.60
N ALA A 94 -10.86 -1.52 -9.64
CA ALA A 94 -10.00 -2.66 -9.95
C ALA A 94 -10.80 -3.78 -10.64
N PRO A 95 -10.25 -4.46 -11.68
CA PRO A 95 -10.91 -5.60 -12.32
C PRO A 95 -11.27 -6.69 -11.31
N MET A 96 -12.44 -7.31 -11.45
CA MET A 96 -12.90 -8.40 -10.58
C MET A 96 -11.92 -9.57 -10.53
N SER A 97 -11.24 -9.88 -11.64
CA SER A 97 -10.16 -10.87 -11.68
C SER A 97 -9.02 -10.52 -10.70
N LEU A 98 -8.64 -9.25 -10.59
CA LEU A 98 -7.61 -8.78 -9.69
C LEU A 98 -8.11 -8.71 -8.23
N THR A 99 -9.35 -8.24 -8.01
CA THR A 99 -9.89 -8.13 -6.65
C THR A 99 -10.05 -9.50 -6.00
N ARG A 100 -10.55 -10.49 -6.73
CA ARG A 100 -10.67 -11.88 -6.27
C ARG A 100 -9.32 -12.58 -6.07
N ALA A 101 -8.38 -12.36 -6.99
CA ALA A 101 -7.10 -13.07 -6.97
C ALA A 101 -6.07 -12.45 -6.00
N ALA A 102 -6.21 -11.17 -5.66
CA ALA A 102 -5.18 -10.45 -4.91
C ALA A 102 -5.73 -9.43 -3.89
N GLN A 103 -6.55 -8.44 -4.32
CA GLN A 103 -6.86 -7.31 -3.45
C GLN A 103 -7.70 -7.67 -2.20
N ALA A 104 -8.66 -8.57 -2.31
CA ALA A 104 -9.41 -9.06 -1.15
C ALA A 104 -8.60 -10.12 -0.36
N PRO A 105 -7.96 -11.13 -1.00
CA PRO A 105 -7.18 -12.13 -0.27
C PRO A 105 -5.98 -11.58 0.50
N VAL A 106 -5.41 -10.44 0.12
CA VAL A 106 -4.24 -9.88 0.81
C VAL A 106 -4.51 -9.56 2.28
N GLY A 107 -5.74 -9.17 2.62
CA GLY A 107 -6.14 -8.97 4.02
C GLY A 107 -6.03 -10.25 4.85
N LEU A 108 -6.48 -11.39 4.30
CA LEU A 108 -6.30 -12.69 4.95
C LEU A 108 -4.83 -13.08 5.07
N ALA A 109 -4.02 -12.77 4.07
CA ALA A 109 -2.59 -13.08 4.11
C ALA A 109 -1.90 -12.36 5.28
N HIS A 110 -2.17 -11.07 5.50
CA HIS A 110 -1.62 -10.33 6.64
C HIS A 110 -2.12 -10.82 7.99
N LEU A 111 -3.40 -11.17 8.12
CA LEU A 111 -3.96 -11.74 9.35
C LEU A 111 -3.31 -13.09 9.67
N ASN A 112 -3.19 -13.97 8.68
CA ASN A 112 -2.54 -15.27 8.84
C ASN A 112 -1.06 -15.12 9.19
N GLU A 113 -0.36 -14.17 8.57
CA GLU A 113 1.05 -13.91 8.88
C GLU A 113 1.23 -13.41 10.31
N ALA A 114 0.35 -12.53 10.81
CA ALA A 114 0.37 -12.10 12.20
C ALA A 114 0.20 -13.29 13.16
N VAL A 115 -0.74 -14.20 12.89
CA VAL A 115 -0.92 -15.42 13.68
C VAL A 115 0.32 -16.34 13.60
N ARG A 116 0.93 -16.47 12.41
CA ARG A 116 2.16 -17.27 12.22
C ARG A 116 3.31 -16.71 13.05
N ILE A 117 3.52 -15.39 13.01
CA ILE A 117 4.58 -14.75 13.78
C ILE A 117 4.36 -14.97 15.28
N LEU A 118 3.15 -14.77 15.80
CA LEU A 118 2.83 -14.97 17.21
C LEU A 118 3.12 -16.40 17.71
N SER A 119 3.17 -17.40 16.83
CA SER A 119 3.48 -18.79 17.23
C SER A 119 4.93 -19.01 17.67
N TYR A 120 5.85 -18.11 17.36
CA TYR A 120 7.27 -18.23 17.71
C TYR A 120 7.90 -16.96 18.25
N PHE A 121 7.22 -15.81 18.15
CA PHE A 121 7.75 -14.50 18.51
C PHE A 121 7.98 -14.41 20.01
N LYS A 122 9.17 -13.94 20.40
CA LYS A 122 9.54 -13.77 21.79
C LYS A 122 9.36 -12.32 22.22
N PHE A 123 8.38 -12.10 23.08
CA PHE A 123 8.15 -10.78 23.69
C PHE A 123 9.11 -10.52 24.85
N GLU A 124 9.71 -11.55 25.43
CA GLU A 124 10.66 -11.46 26.53
C GLU A 124 11.88 -12.35 26.27
N GLU A 125 13.08 -11.82 26.51
CA GLU A 125 14.33 -12.55 26.35
C GLU A 125 15.34 -12.14 27.43
N MET A 126 15.99 -13.13 28.05
CA MET A 126 17.03 -12.86 29.05
C MET A 126 18.39 -12.67 28.40
N HIS A 127 19.03 -11.53 28.66
CA HIS A 127 20.42 -11.24 28.33
C HIS A 127 21.24 -11.16 29.63
N GLY A 128 21.77 -12.28 30.08
CA GLY A 128 22.37 -12.39 31.41
C GLY A 128 21.33 -12.17 32.51
N SER A 129 21.51 -11.15 33.36
CA SER A 129 20.54 -10.74 34.39
C SER A 129 19.58 -9.64 33.93
N THR A 130 19.59 -9.26 32.65
CA THR A 130 18.74 -8.24 32.09
C THR A 130 17.60 -8.87 31.29
N MET A 131 16.36 -8.55 31.61
CA MET A 131 15.20 -8.89 30.79
C MET A 131 15.04 -7.84 29.69
N MET A 132 15.08 -8.28 28.43
CA MET A 132 14.66 -7.49 27.28
C MET A 132 13.19 -7.79 27.00
N ARG A 133 12.32 -6.81 27.19
CA ARG A 133 10.87 -6.95 27.01
C ARG A 133 10.38 -6.06 25.88
N LYS A 134 9.60 -6.63 24.94
CA LYS A 134 8.94 -5.93 23.84
C LYS A 134 7.49 -5.71 24.25
N GLU A 135 7.09 -4.43 24.36
CA GLU A 135 5.76 -4.00 24.83
C GLU A 135 5.02 -3.26 23.70
N PRO A 136 3.66 -3.31 23.65
CA PRO A 136 2.92 -2.54 22.65
C PRO A 136 3.21 -1.05 22.75
N VAL A 137 3.38 -0.38 21.60
CA VAL A 137 3.73 1.05 21.53
C VAL A 137 2.63 1.95 22.12
N GLY A 138 1.37 1.53 22.07
CA GLY A 138 0.25 2.31 22.61
C GLY A 138 -0.91 2.48 21.63
N VAL A 139 -1.42 3.70 21.55
CA VAL A 139 -2.50 4.12 20.65
C VAL A 139 -1.92 4.46 19.29
N CYS A 140 -2.36 3.75 18.25
CA CYS A 140 -1.85 3.89 16.88
C CYS A 140 -2.86 4.58 15.96
N GLY A 141 -2.43 5.63 15.27
CA GLY A 141 -3.20 6.32 14.24
C GLY A 141 -2.78 5.88 12.84
N PHE A 142 -3.71 5.35 12.03
CA PHE A 142 -3.46 4.88 10.67
C PHE A 142 -4.15 5.76 9.64
N ILE A 143 -3.40 6.19 8.64
CA ILE A 143 -3.90 7.00 7.52
C ILE A 143 -3.55 6.26 6.24
N THR A 144 -4.55 5.69 5.55
CA THR A 144 -4.35 4.77 4.44
C THR A 144 -4.89 5.31 3.11
N PRO A 145 -4.22 4.99 1.98
CA PRO A 145 -4.65 5.37 0.64
C PRO A 145 -5.71 4.41 0.07
N TRP A 146 -6.09 4.64 -1.17
CA TRP A 146 -7.18 3.97 -1.88
C TRP A 146 -6.74 2.84 -2.82
N ASN A 147 -5.46 2.73 -3.15
CA ASN A 147 -4.99 1.91 -4.28
C ASN A 147 -5.02 0.39 -4.06
N TRP A 148 -4.75 -0.04 -2.84
CA TRP A 148 -4.83 -1.43 -2.37
C TRP A 148 -5.48 -1.44 -0.98
N PRO A 149 -6.81 -1.15 -0.87
CA PRO A 149 -7.41 -0.78 0.41
C PRO A 149 -7.13 -1.80 1.53
N MET A 150 -7.40 -3.08 1.28
CA MET A 150 -7.21 -4.10 2.31
C MET A 150 -5.75 -4.42 2.62
N ASN A 151 -4.86 -4.32 1.62
CA ASN A 151 -3.42 -4.42 1.89
C ASN A 151 -2.98 -3.32 2.85
N GLN A 152 -3.34 -2.07 2.55
CA GLN A 152 -2.90 -0.89 3.30
C GLN A 152 -3.48 -0.82 4.72
N ILE A 153 -4.69 -1.34 4.92
CA ILE A 153 -5.36 -1.37 6.22
C ILE A 153 -4.85 -2.53 7.07
N VAL A 154 -4.85 -3.75 6.51
CA VAL A 154 -4.64 -4.95 7.32
C VAL A 154 -3.17 -5.18 7.64
N CYS A 155 -2.22 -4.76 6.79
CA CYS A 155 -0.80 -4.80 7.13
C CYS A 155 -0.42 -3.94 8.35
N LYS A 156 -1.29 -3.00 8.75
CA LYS A 156 -1.15 -2.18 9.95
C LYS A 156 -2.02 -2.67 11.11
N VAL A 157 -3.29 -2.99 10.84
CA VAL A 157 -4.26 -3.39 11.88
C VAL A 157 -3.93 -4.77 12.44
N ALA A 158 -3.53 -5.73 11.61
CA ALA A 158 -3.22 -7.08 12.07
C ALA A 158 -2.03 -7.11 13.07
N PRO A 159 -0.85 -6.52 12.76
CA PRO A 159 0.24 -6.46 13.73
C PRO A 159 -0.07 -5.59 14.95
N ALA A 160 -0.84 -4.50 14.81
CA ALA A 160 -1.26 -3.70 15.96
C ALA A 160 -2.12 -4.52 16.96
N ILE A 161 -3.11 -5.27 16.48
CA ILE A 161 -3.90 -6.18 17.32
C ILE A 161 -3.02 -7.30 17.88
N ALA A 162 -2.14 -7.88 17.07
CA ALA A 162 -1.23 -8.95 17.47
C ALA A 162 -0.31 -8.54 18.62
N THR A 163 0.12 -7.29 18.65
CA THR A 163 1.01 -6.76 19.68
C THR A 163 0.27 -6.20 20.91
N GLY A 164 -1.05 -5.98 20.82
CA GLY A 164 -1.85 -5.41 21.93
C GLY A 164 -2.03 -3.89 21.86
N CYS A 165 -1.78 -3.26 20.71
CA CYS A 165 -2.04 -1.85 20.45
C CYS A 165 -3.53 -1.60 20.18
N THR A 166 -3.98 -0.36 20.38
CA THR A 166 -5.31 0.11 19.97
C THR A 166 -5.21 1.05 18.78
N VAL A 167 -6.25 1.13 17.94
CA VAL A 167 -6.18 1.69 16.59
C VAL A 167 -7.24 2.74 16.33
N ILE A 168 -6.83 3.83 15.68
CA ILE A 168 -7.69 4.76 14.97
C ILE A 168 -7.35 4.71 13.48
N LEU A 169 -8.29 4.30 12.65
CA LEU A 169 -8.12 4.25 11.20
C LEU A 169 -8.81 5.42 10.50
N LYS A 170 -8.10 6.13 9.64
CA LYS A 170 -8.66 7.01 8.62
C LYS A 170 -8.38 6.39 7.24
N PRO A 171 -9.35 5.74 6.62
CA PRO A 171 -9.22 5.29 5.23
C PRO A 171 -9.30 6.47 4.26
N SER A 172 -8.92 6.24 3.00
CA SER A 172 -9.15 7.23 1.96
C SER A 172 -10.64 7.46 1.72
N GLU A 173 -11.03 8.71 1.55
CA GLU A 173 -12.39 9.10 1.16
C GLU A 173 -12.78 8.63 -0.25
N LEU A 174 -11.81 8.26 -1.08
CA LEU A 174 -12.05 7.70 -2.43
C LEU A 174 -12.43 6.22 -2.40
N ALA A 175 -11.94 5.47 -1.39
CA ALA A 175 -12.20 4.04 -1.23
C ALA A 175 -12.50 3.71 0.24
N PRO A 176 -13.59 4.23 0.82
CA PRO A 176 -13.93 4.04 2.23
C PRO A 176 -14.77 2.80 2.50
N LEU A 177 -15.41 2.22 1.48
CA LEU A 177 -16.42 1.17 1.65
C LEU A 177 -15.81 -0.16 2.07
N SER A 178 -14.64 -0.51 1.57
CA SER A 178 -13.88 -1.69 2.01
C SER A 178 -13.44 -1.56 3.47
N ALA A 179 -13.05 -0.36 3.92
CA ALA A 179 -12.75 -0.09 5.32
C ALA A 179 -14.02 -0.17 6.20
N TYR A 180 -15.16 0.32 5.70
CA TYR A 180 -16.45 0.20 6.37
C TYR A 180 -16.86 -1.27 6.54
N LEU A 181 -16.72 -2.08 5.48
CA LEU A 181 -16.93 -3.52 5.52
C LEU A 181 -15.98 -4.21 6.50
N PHE A 182 -14.71 -3.80 6.51
CA PHE A 182 -13.72 -4.36 7.44
C PHE A 182 -14.06 -4.04 8.91
N ALA A 183 -14.55 -2.82 9.20
CA ALA A 183 -15.04 -2.48 10.54
C ALA A 183 -16.22 -3.37 10.96
N GLN A 184 -17.15 -3.70 10.04
CA GLN A 184 -18.22 -4.67 10.31
C GLN A 184 -17.66 -6.08 10.60
N ILE A 185 -16.64 -6.52 9.86
CA ILE A 185 -15.97 -7.81 10.09
C ILE A 185 -15.34 -7.85 11.48
N LEU A 186 -14.69 -6.77 11.92
CA LEU A 186 -14.09 -6.68 13.25
C LEU A 186 -15.15 -6.68 14.37
N ASP A 187 -16.26 -5.98 14.16
CA ASP A 187 -17.40 -5.98 15.08
C ASP A 187 -18.02 -7.38 15.23
N GLU A 188 -18.31 -8.04 14.11
CA GLU A 188 -18.83 -9.40 14.07
C GLU A 188 -17.86 -10.44 14.67
N ALA A 189 -16.55 -10.24 14.51
CA ALA A 189 -15.52 -11.06 15.11
C ALA A 189 -15.37 -10.86 16.64
N GLY A 190 -16.02 -9.84 17.21
CA GLY A 190 -15.99 -9.55 18.62
C GLY A 190 -14.74 -8.80 19.09
N VAL A 191 -14.14 -7.97 18.24
CA VAL A 191 -13.05 -7.07 18.66
C VAL A 191 -13.53 -6.17 19.79
N PRO A 192 -12.82 -6.10 20.94
CA PRO A 192 -13.30 -5.34 22.09
C PRO A 192 -13.51 -3.85 21.79
N ALA A 193 -14.53 -3.26 22.42
CA ALA A 193 -14.84 -1.85 22.26
C ALA A 193 -13.61 -0.96 22.50
N GLY A 194 -13.37 -0.01 21.59
CA GLY A 194 -12.23 0.91 21.65
C GLY A 194 -10.91 0.36 21.09
N VAL A 195 -10.75 -0.95 20.89
CA VAL A 195 -9.53 -1.53 20.31
C VAL A 195 -9.35 -1.09 18.87
N PHE A 196 -10.43 -1.05 18.11
CA PHE A 196 -10.45 -0.53 16.74
C PHE A 196 -11.49 0.58 16.62
N ASN A 197 -11.11 1.69 16.02
CA ASN A 197 -11.99 2.83 15.73
C ASN A 197 -11.75 3.31 14.32
N MET A 198 -12.79 3.76 13.62
CA MET A 198 -12.69 4.26 12.25
C MET A 198 -13.42 5.60 12.12
N VAL A 199 -12.71 6.59 11.59
CA VAL A 199 -13.24 7.93 11.27
C VAL A 199 -12.94 8.23 9.81
N ASN A 200 -13.98 8.35 8.98
CA ASN A 200 -13.83 8.85 7.60
C ASN A 200 -13.53 10.35 7.63
N GLY A 201 -12.76 10.81 6.65
CA GLY A 201 -12.41 12.23 6.53
C GLY A 201 -11.32 12.48 5.51
N ASP A 202 -11.06 13.75 5.25
CA ASP A 202 -9.98 14.16 4.37
C ASP A 202 -8.61 14.17 5.06
N GLY A 203 -7.56 14.31 4.26
CA GLY A 203 -6.19 14.39 4.78
C GLY A 203 -5.93 15.64 5.62
N PRO A 204 -6.31 16.85 5.13
CA PRO A 204 -6.05 18.12 5.83
C PRO A 204 -6.76 18.26 7.19
N THR A 205 -7.92 17.64 7.36
CA THR A 205 -8.71 17.74 8.61
C THR A 205 -8.46 16.55 9.52
N VAL A 206 -8.98 15.37 9.16
CA VAL A 206 -8.92 14.17 10.00
C VAL A 206 -7.52 13.58 10.03
N GLY A 207 -6.84 13.53 8.87
CA GLY A 207 -5.46 13.05 8.80
C GLY A 207 -4.50 13.89 9.62
N ALA A 208 -4.59 15.22 9.52
CA ALA A 208 -3.77 16.15 10.30
C ALA A 208 -4.09 16.08 11.80
N ALA A 209 -5.38 15.94 12.17
CA ALA A 209 -5.77 15.77 13.56
C ALA A 209 -5.21 14.49 14.19
N ILE A 210 -5.22 13.36 13.46
CA ILE A 210 -4.60 12.10 13.91
C ILE A 210 -3.09 12.30 14.08
N ALA A 211 -2.41 12.87 13.08
CA ALA A 211 -0.97 13.05 13.11
C ALA A 211 -0.49 13.92 14.27
N SER A 212 -1.23 14.99 14.60
CA SER A 212 -0.86 15.93 15.66
C SER A 212 -1.42 15.59 17.04
N HIS A 213 -2.31 14.57 17.19
CA HIS A 213 -3.00 14.31 18.45
C HIS A 213 -2.03 13.89 19.56
N PRO A 214 -2.03 14.54 20.74
CA PRO A 214 -1.05 14.27 21.80
C PRO A 214 -1.18 12.87 22.43
N ASP A 215 -2.36 12.27 22.43
CA ASP A 215 -2.65 10.94 22.99
C ASP A 215 -2.54 9.81 21.94
N ILE A 216 -1.94 10.04 20.79
CA ILE A 216 -1.53 9.02 19.82
C ILE A 216 -0.02 8.82 19.97
N ASP A 217 0.41 7.59 20.20
CA ASP A 217 1.80 7.21 20.44
C ASP A 217 2.56 6.90 19.14
N MET A 218 1.86 6.44 18.12
CA MET A 218 2.42 6.11 16.81
C MET A 218 1.48 6.51 15.68
N VAL A 219 2.04 7.03 14.59
CA VAL A 219 1.32 7.22 13.32
C VAL A 219 1.96 6.38 12.24
N SER A 220 1.15 5.55 11.56
CA SER A 220 1.55 4.87 10.33
C SER A 220 0.79 5.46 9.15
N PHE A 221 1.54 5.99 8.20
CA PHE A 221 1.02 6.70 7.02
C PHE A 221 1.46 6.01 5.74
N THR A 222 0.52 5.78 4.83
CA THR A 222 0.83 5.41 3.45
C THR A 222 0.21 6.42 2.50
N GLY A 223 1.02 6.94 1.57
CA GLY A 223 0.56 7.94 0.59
C GLY A 223 1.67 8.63 -0.17
N SER A 224 1.42 9.86 -0.64
CA SER A 224 2.43 10.63 -1.37
C SER A 224 3.53 11.18 -0.47
N ALA A 225 4.75 11.35 -0.99
CA ALA A 225 5.88 11.94 -0.25
C ALA A 225 5.52 13.32 0.33
N ARG A 226 4.79 14.16 -0.43
CA ARG A 226 4.33 15.47 0.06
C ARG A 226 3.45 15.35 1.31
N ALA A 227 2.50 14.42 1.31
CA ALA A 227 1.62 14.23 2.46
C ALA A 227 2.38 13.56 3.63
N GLY A 228 3.32 12.65 3.36
CA GLY A 228 4.20 12.05 4.36
C GLY A 228 5.03 13.10 5.12
N VAL A 229 5.60 14.07 4.40
CA VAL A 229 6.31 15.20 5.03
C VAL A 229 5.38 15.98 5.97
N ALA A 230 4.15 16.29 5.53
CA ALA A 230 3.18 17.01 6.38
C ALA A 230 2.78 16.20 7.64
N VAL A 231 2.60 14.88 7.51
CA VAL A 231 2.33 13.98 8.65
C VAL A 231 3.50 13.97 9.63
N ALA A 232 4.74 13.83 9.15
CA ALA A 232 5.92 13.85 10.01
C ALA A 232 6.09 15.19 10.75
N GLN A 233 5.87 16.31 10.07
CA GLN A 233 5.89 17.64 10.68
C GLN A 233 4.80 17.82 11.75
N ALA A 234 3.58 17.34 11.47
CA ALA A 234 2.47 17.43 12.44
C ALA A 234 2.70 16.53 13.68
N ALA A 235 3.37 15.39 13.52
CA ALA A 235 3.70 14.45 14.59
C ALA A 235 4.87 14.90 15.47
N ALA A 236 5.81 15.68 14.94
CA ALA A 236 7.07 16.05 15.60
C ALA A 236 6.93 16.68 16.99
N PRO A 237 5.94 17.57 17.29
CA PRO A 237 5.83 18.21 18.62
C PRO A 237 5.63 17.23 19.78
N THR A 238 5.16 16.02 19.55
CA THR A 238 4.94 15.01 20.60
C THR A 238 5.97 13.89 20.58
N VAL A 239 6.96 13.95 19.65
CA VAL A 239 8.04 12.95 19.49
C VAL A 239 7.50 11.53 19.27
N LYS A 240 6.25 11.39 18.83
CA LYS A 240 5.64 10.08 18.55
C LYS A 240 6.35 9.35 17.40
N ARG A 241 6.27 8.03 17.41
CA ARG A 241 6.78 7.20 16.31
C ARG A 241 6.00 7.50 15.03
N VAL A 242 6.71 7.63 13.91
CA VAL A 242 6.10 7.82 12.58
C VAL A 242 6.72 6.82 11.62
N THR A 243 5.90 5.89 11.09
CA THR A 243 6.27 5.00 9.99
C THR A 243 5.60 5.49 8.72
N GLN A 244 6.32 5.41 7.60
CA GLN A 244 5.86 5.99 6.34
C GLN A 244 6.14 5.05 5.18
N GLU A 245 5.11 4.74 4.41
CA GLU A 245 5.20 4.07 3.12
C GLU A 245 4.76 5.06 2.04
N LEU A 246 5.71 5.49 1.22
CA LEU A 246 5.51 6.59 0.28
C LEU A 246 5.67 6.11 -1.15
N GLY A 247 5.71 7.07 -2.10
CA GLY A 247 5.77 6.77 -3.52
C GLY A 247 7.06 6.08 -3.95
N GLY A 248 7.04 5.57 -5.17
CA GLY A 248 8.17 4.92 -5.82
C GLY A 248 8.31 5.27 -7.30
N LYS A 249 9.50 5.01 -7.83
CA LYS A 249 9.81 5.04 -9.26
C LYS A 249 10.71 3.86 -9.58
N SER A 250 10.19 2.67 -9.33
CA SER A 250 10.95 1.42 -9.34
C SER A 250 11.56 1.11 -10.70
N ALA A 251 12.82 0.70 -10.69
CA ALA A 251 13.52 0.26 -11.89
C ALA A 251 13.32 -1.24 -12.11
N ASN A 252 13.10 -1.64 -13.36
CA ASN A 252 13.12 -3.02 -13.83
C ASN A 252 14.31 -3.17 -14.80
N ILE A 253 15.40 -3.77 -14.33
CA ILE A 253 16.60 -4.00 -15.11
C ILE A 253 16.46 -5.32 -15.86
N ILE A 254 16.44 -5.27 -17.19
CA ILE A 254 16.54 -6.45 -18.05
C ILE A 254 17.99 -6.58 -18.46
N LEU A 255 18.71 -7.56 -17.89
CA LEU A 255 20.12 -7.80 -18.18
C LEU A 255 20.32 -8.37 -19.59
N ASP A 256 21.54 -8.26 -20.11
CA ASP A 256 21.83 -8.64 -21.50
C ASP A 256 21.61 -10.13 -21.78
N ASP A 257 21.81 -10.99 -20.81
CA ASP A 257 21.62 -12.44 -20.89
C ASP A 257 20.15 -12.91 -20.69
N ALA A 258 19.22 -11.98 -20.41
CA ALA A 258 17.81 -12.31 -20.23
C ALA A 258 17.11 -12.70 -21.54
N ASP A 259 16.08 -13.55 -21.45
CA ASP A 259 15.08 -13.71 -22.50
C ASP A 259 14.31 -12.39 -22.66
N LEU A 260 14.75 -11.58 -23.61
CA LEU A 260 14.30 -10.20 -23.80
C LEU A 260 12.78 -10.10 -24.00
N GLU A 261 12.23 -10.91 -24.90
CA GLU A 261 10.81 -10.82 -25.25
C GLU A 261 9.92 -11.14 -24.04
N LYS A 262 10.24 -12.21 -23.33
CA LYS A 262 9.54 -12.63 -22.12
C LYS A 262 9.67 -11.59 -21.00
N ALA A 263 10.87 -11.09 -20.76
CA ALA A 263 11.16 -10.11 -19.70
C ALA A 263 10.43 -8.78 -19.96
N VAL A 264 10.42 -8.30 -21.21
CA VAL A 264 9.72 -7.08 -21.59
C VAL A 264 8.20 -7.23 -21.42
N LYS A 265 7.61 -8.32 -21.94
CA LYS A 265 6.16 -8.58 -21.80
C LYS A 265 5.75 -8.67 -20.33
N GLN A 266 6.50 -9.37 -19.50
CA GLN A 266 6.25 -9.44 -18.07
C GLN A 266 6.39 -8.08 -17.37
N GLY A 267 7.38 -7.28 -17.75
CA GLY A 267 7.60 -5.93 -17.23
C GLY A 267 6.46 -4.99 -17.55
N VAL A 268 5.93 -5.02 -18.79
CA VAL A 268 4.73 -4.24 -19.18
C VAL A 268 3.52 -4.66 -18.34
N GLN A 269 3.25 -5.96 -18.24
CA GLN A 269 2.13 -6.49 -17.45
C GLN A 269 2.23 -6.11 -15.96
N SER A 270 3.44 -6.18 -15.40
CA SER A 270 3.69 -5.79 -14.01
C SER A 270 3.49 -4.30 -13.79
N CYS A 271 3.95 -3.46 -14.72
CA CYS A 271 3.75 -2.01 -14.67
C CYS A 271 2.26 -1.64 -14.74
N PHE A 272 1.48 -2.34 -15.57
CA PHE A 272 0.07 -2.03 -15.79
C PHE A 272 -0.88 -2.68 -14.79
N ARG A 273 -0.39 -3.61 -13.97
CA ARG A 273 -1.20 -4.23 -12.92
C ARG A 273 -1.85 -3.16 -12.04
N ASN A 274 -3.12 -3.37 -11.65
CA ASN A 274 -3.91 -2.39 -10.90
C ASN A 274 -3.99 -1.02 -11.59
N THR A 275 -3.96 -1.01 -12.92
CA THR A 275 -3.93 0.22 -13.75
C THR A 275 -2.71 1.09 -13.42
N GLY A 276 -1.57 0.47 -13.05
CA GLY A 276 -0.35 1.17 -12.64
C GLY A 276 -0.44 1.91 -11.30
N GLN A 277 -1.49 1.68 -10.52
CA GLN A 277 -1.76 2.35 -9.26
C GLN A 277 -1.16 1.57 -8.07
N SER A 278 0.12 1.25 -8.16
CA SER A 278 0.88 0.57 -7.12
C SER A 278 2.19 1.31 -6.86
N CYS A 279 2.51 1.53 -5.59
CA CYS A 279 3.71 2.28 -5.20
C CYS A 279 5.02 1.60 -5.62
N ASP A 280 5.02 0.27 -5.72
CA ASP A 280 6.14 -0.58 -6.15
C ASP A 280 6.19 -0.82 -7.67
N ALA A 281 5.21 -0.34 -8.46
CA ALA A 281 5.13 -0.61 -9.89
C ALA A 281 6.45 -0.34 -10.64
N PRO A 282 6.94 -1.30 -11.48
CA PRO A 282 8.20 -1.18 -12.21
C PRO A 282 8.07 -0.25 -13.43
N THR A 283 7.91 1.04 -13.18
CA THR A 283 7.58 2.03 -14.21
C THR A 283 8.76 2.55 -15.02
N ARG A 284 10.02 2.24 -14.62
CA ARG A 284 11.23 2.47 -15.42
C ARG A 284 11.81 1.13 -15.84
N MET A 285 11.66 0.76 -17.11
CA MET A 285 12.25 -0.44 -17.67
C MET A 285 13.61 -0.10 -18.31
N LEU A 286 14.69 -0.62 -17.74
CA LEU A 286 16.06 -0.42 -18.23
C LEU A 286 16.43 -1.54 -19.17
N VAL A 287 16.79 -1.22 -20.42
CA VAL A 287 17.04 -2.18 -21.48
C VAL A 287 18.42 -1.91 -22.11
N PRO A 288 19.21 -2.96 -22.42
CA PRO A 288 20.46 -2.77 -23.17
C PRO A 288 20.21 -1.98 -24.46
N LYS A 289 20.98 -0.92 -24.70
CA LYS A 289 20.79 -0.03 -25.85
C LYS A 289 20.72 -0.77 -27.18
N ALA A 290 21.58 -1.78 -27.37
CA ALA A 290 21.61 -2.60 -28.58
C ALA A 290 20.32 -3.42 -28.78
N LYS A 291 19.60 -3.74 -27.71
CA LYS A 291 18.36 -4.53 -27.72
C LYS A 291 17.09 -3.70 -27.74
N MET A 292 17.20 -2.37 -27.62
CA MET A 292 16.06 -1.46 -27.54
C MET A 292 15.07 -1.61 -28.71
N PRO A 293 15.49 -1.73 -29.99
CA PRO A 293 14.54 -1.91 -31.10
C PRO A 293 13.64 -3.14 -30.94
N ALA A 294 14.21 -4.27 -30.52
CA ALA A 294 13.44 -5.50 -30.29
C ALA A 294 12.54 -5.39 -29.04
N ALA A 295 13.04 -4.74 -27.99
CA ALA A 295 12.26 -4.49 -26.79
C ALA A 295 11.04 -3.60 -27.05
N ILE A 296 11.17 -2.57 -27.90
CA ILE A 296 10.06 -1.70 -28.33
C ILE A 296 8.95 -2.51 -28.99
N VAL A 297 9.30 -3.44 -29.88
CA VAL A 297 8.32 -4.32 -30.56
C VAL A 297 7.57 -5.18 -29.55
N ALA A 298 8.29 -5.82 -28.61
CA ALA A 298 7.68 -6.66 -27.58
C ALA A 298 6.80 -5.84 -26.62
N ALA A 299 7.24 -4.62 -26.23
CA ALA A 299 6.48 -3.74 -25.35
C ALA A 299 5.20 -3.24 -26.02
N ARG A 300 5.25 -2.88 -27.30
CA ARG A 300 4.07 -2.48 -28.08
C ARG A 300 3.04 -3.60 -28.10
N GLN A 301 3.45 -4.81 -28.48
CA GLN A 301 2.55 -5.97 -28.50
C GLN A 301 1.89 -6.24 -27.15
N ALA A 302 2.65 -6.14 -26.05
CA ALA A 302 2.13 -6.35 -24.72
C ALA A 302 1.14 -5.24 -24.29
N ALA A 303 1.43 -3.99 -24.64
CA ALA A 303 0.54 -2.86 -24.35
C ALA A 303 -0.76 -2.94 -25.14
N GLU A 304 -0.70 -3.22 -26.45
CA GLU A 304 -1.87 -3.37 -27.32
C GLU A 304 -2.75 -4.59 -26.93
N ALA A 305 -2.14 -5.64 -26.37
CA ALA A 305 -2.88 -6.79 -25.83
C ALA A 305 -3.57 -6.49 -24.48
N THR A 306 -3.20 -5.39 -23.81
CA THR A 306 -3.76 -5.02 -22.51
C THR A 306 -5.13 -4.35 -22.70
N LYS A 307 -6.21 -5.05 -22.33
CA LYS A 307 -7.57 -4.56 -22.46
C LYS A 307 -7.95 -3.69 -21.26
N ALA A 308 -8.20 -2.41 -21.53
CA ALA A 308 -8.82 -1.49 -20.58
C ALA A 308 -10.35 -1.52 -20.78
N GLY A 309 -11.11 -1.55 -19.68
CA GLY A 309 -12.57 -1.62 -19.81
C GLY A 309 -13.31 -1.81 -18.49
N ASN A 310 -14.60 -2.21 -18.60
CA ASN A 310 -15.46 -2.43 -17.46
C ASN A 310 -14.82 -3.41 -16.45
N PRO A 311 -14.60 -3.01 -15.18
CA PRO A 311 -13.99 -3.86 -14.16
C PRO A 311 -14.72 -5.18 -13.91
N LEU A 312 -16.02 -5.25 -14.20
CA LEU A 312 -16.84 -6.45 -13.99
C LEU A 312 -16.74 -7.47 -15.13
N ALA A 313 -16.13 -7.10 -16.28
CA ALA A 313 -15.95 -8.01 -17.40
C ALA A 313 -14.69 -8.87 -17.22
N GLU A 314 -14.81 -10.19 -17.41
CA GLU A 314 -13.71 -11.16 -17.25
C GLU A 314 -12.48 -10.85 -18.13
N ALA A 315 -12.71 -10.32 -19.33
CA ALA A 315 -11.65 -10.00 -20.28
C ALA A 315 -10.89 -8.70 -19.94
N THR A 316 -11.29 -7.97 -18.91
CA THR A 316 -10.66 -6.71 -18.52
C THR A 316 -9.34 -6.96 -17.77
N HIS A 317 -8.25 -6.43 -18.31
CA HIS A 317 -6.93 -6.48 -17.67
C HIS A 317 -6.69 -5.29 -16.73
N ILE A 318 -7.12 -4.08 -17.13
CA ILE A 318 -7.02 -2.85 -16.34
C ILE A 318 -8.37 -2.11 -16.33
N GLY A 319 -8.72 -1.60 -15.17
CA GLY A 319 -9.91 -0.76 -14.95
C GLY A 319 -9.60 0.73 -15.12
N PRO A 320 -10.47 1.63 -14.61
CA PRO A 320 -10.23 3.06 -14.57
C PRO A 320 -9.17 3.42 -13.52
N LEU A 321 -8.70 4.65 -13.55
CA LEU A 321 -8.04 5.30 -12.43
C LEU A 321 -9.08 5.61 -11.34
N ALA A 322 -8.68 5.63 -10.08
CA ALA A 322 -9.59 5.71 -8.94
C ALA A 322 -10.38 7.04 -8.83
N GLY A 323 -10.00 8.08 -9.59
CA GLY A 323 -10.74 9.33 -9.55
C GLY A 323 -10.25 10.39 -10.53
N LYS A 324 -11.04 11.44 -10.63
CA LYS A 324 -10.84 12.57 -11.58
C LYS A 324 -9.48 13.25 -11.44
N ALA A 325 -9.03 13.47 -10.22
CA ALA A 325 -7.74 14.13 -9.97
C ALA A 325 -6.57 13.27 -10.45
N GLN A 326 -6.65 11.95 -10.24
CA GLN A 326 -5.63 10.99 -10.69
C GLN A 326 -5.64 10.89 -12.22
N PHE A 327 -6.83 10.87 -12.86
CA PHE A 327 -6.96 10.91 -14.31
C PHE A 327 -6.26 12.15 -14.89
N ALA A 328 -6.55 13.35 -14.38
CA ALA A 328 -5.93 14.57 -14.83
C ALA A 328 -4.40 14.59 -14.63
N LYS A 329 -3.91 14.02 -13.53
CA LYS A 329 -2.46 13.88 -13.28
C LYS A 329 -1.79 12.98 -14.33
N VAL A 330 -2.38 11.82 -14.64
CA VAL A 330 -1.81 10.88 -15.60
C VAL A 330 -1.79 11.48 -17.00
N GLU A 331 -2.89 12.08 -17.46
CA GLU A 331 -2.98 12.77 -18.76
C GLU A 331 -1.92 13.87 -18.86
N ARG A 332 -1.78 14.70 -17.85
CA ARG A 332 -0.74 15.76 -17.79
C ARG A 332 0.67 15.19 -17.92
N LEU A 333 0.97 14.07 -17.26
CA LEU A 333 2.30 13.47 -17.31
C LEU A 333 2.57 12.73 -18.62
N ILE A 334 1.56 12.11 -19.24
CA ILE A 334 1.67 11.59 -20.61
C ILE A 334 2.02 12.71 -21.58
N ASN A 335 1.28 13.84 -21.52
CA ASN A 335 1.56 15.02 -22.35
C ASN A 335 2.98 15.54 -22.10
N LYS A 336 3.43 15.57 -20.83
CA LYS A 336 4.79 16.01 -20.49
C LYS A 336 5.88 15.12 -21.10
N GLY A 337 5.66 13.81 -21.17
CA GLY A 337 6.57 12.89 -21.88
C GLY A 337 6.69 13.20 -23.36
N LEU A 338 5.57 13.51 -24.02
CA LEU A 338 5.57 13.94 -25.44
C LEU A 338 6.31 15.27 -25.63
N GLU A 339 6.05 16.27 -24.78
CA GLU A 339 6.72 17.58 -24.83
C GLU A 339 8.25 17.48 -24.63
N GLU A 340 8.71 16.56 -23.79
CA GLU A 340 10.13 16.33 -23.51
C GLU A 340 10.82 15.46 -24.58
N GLY A 341 10.08 15.00 -25.59
CA GLY A 341 10.60 14.29 -26.74
C GLY A 341 10.79 12.79 -26.55
N ALA A 342 10.11 12.18 -25.57
CA ALA A 342 10.05 10.71 -25.46
C ALA A 342 9.27 10.11 -26.64
N THR A 343 9.71 8.97 -27.16
CA THR A 343 9.07 8.26 -28.28
C THR A 343 7.84 7.50 -27.78
N LEU A 344 6.63 7.88 -28.22
CA LEU A 344 5.40 7.13 -27.91
C LEU A 344 5.39 5.82 -28.70
N VAL A 345 5.39 4.70 -27.98
CA VAL A 345 5.38 3.34 -28.54
C VAL A 345 3.95 2.79 -28.67
N ALA A 346 3.13 3.02 -27.63
CA ALA A 346 1.74 2.60 -27.58
C ALA A 346 0.93 3.52 -26.64
N GLY A 347 -0.38 3.55 -26.79
CA GLY A 347 -1.30 4.34 -25.96
C GLY A 347 -1.21 5.83 -26.26
N GLY A 348 -1.04 6.65 -25.23
CA GLY A 348 -1.02 8.11 -25.34
C GLY A 348 -2.21 8.76 -24.62
N LEU A 349 -2.51 9.99 -25.04
CA LEU A 349 -3.60 10.78 -24.46
C LEU A 349 -4.99 10.25 -24.83
N GLY A 350 -5.95 10.51 -23.96
CA GLY A 350 -7.36 10.19 -24.17
C GLY A 350 -7.75 8.83 -23.63
N LYS A 351 -9.04 8.55 -23.73
CA LYS A 351 -9.63 7.28 -23.28
C LYS A 351 -9.39 6.16 -24.30
N PRO A 352 -9.41 4.89 -23.89
CA PRO A 352 -9.41 3.75 -24.80
C PRO A 352 -10.61 3.78 -25.76
N ASP A 353 -10.46 3.20 -26.94
CA ASP A 353 -11.50 3.15 -27.97
C ASP A 353 -12.80 2.54 -27.41
N GLY A 354 -13.93 3.17 -27.75
CA GLY A 354 -15.27 2.76 -27.30
C GLY A 354 -15.62 3.14 -25.85
N VAL A 355 -14.69 3.73 -25.08
CA VAL A 355 -14.95 4.18 -23.73
C VAL A 355 -15.27 5.67 -23.70
N THR A 356 -16.53 6.01 -23.41
CA THR A 356 -17.00 7.40 -23.37
C THR A 356 -17.10 7.98 -21.96
N LYS A 357 -17.23 7.15 -20.93
CA LYS A 357 -17.47 7.51 -19.52
C LYS A 357 -16.41 6.85 -18.61
N GLY A 358 -16.21 7.37 -17.40
CA GLY A 358 -15.25 6.86 -16.44
C GLY A 358 -13.82 7.44 -16.62
N TYR A 359 -12.98 7.21 -15.63
CA TYR A 359 -11.60 7.76 -15.59
C TYR A 359 -10.59 6.81 -16.24
N PHE A 360 -10.90 6.30 -17.41
CA PHE A 360 -10.04 5.38 -18.15
C PHE A 360 -8.94 6.11 -18.92
N VAL A 361 -7.75 5.54 -18.92
CA VAL A 361 -6.60 5.98 -19.72
C VAL A 361 -6.06 4.83 -20.55
N GLN A 362 -5.38 5.14 -21.64
CA GLN A 362 -4.74 4.14 -22.48
C GLN A 362 -3.50 3.54 -21.80
N PRO A 363 -3.27 2.20 -21.87
CA PRO A 363 -1.99 1.60 -21.50
C PRO A 363 -0.87 2.22 -22.35
N THR A 364 0.03 2.97 -21.72
CA THR A 364 0.97 3.84 -22.43
C THR A 364 2.41 3.39 -22.22
N VAL A 365 3.17 3.30 -23.31
CA VAL A 365 4.61 2.98 -23.29
C VAL A 365 5.37 4.09 -24.01
N PHE A 366 6.39 4.62 -23.34
CA PHE A 366 7.38 5.51 -23.91
C PHE A 366 8.73 4.81 -24.05
N ALA A 367 9.43 5.01 -25.19
CA ALA A 367 10.81 4.63 -25.40
C ALA A 367 11.71 5.86 -25.52
N ASP A 368 13.02 5.63 -25.63
CA ASP A 368 14.05 6.67 -25.69
C ASP A 368 13.96 7.69 -24.56
N VAL A 369 13.45 7.23 -23.40
CA VAL A 369 13.32 8.07 -22.21
C VAL A 369 14.70 8.26 -21.60
N ARG A 370 15.07 9.51 -21.31
CA ARG A 370 16.25 9.80 -20.47
C ARG A 370 15.85 9.85 -19.01
N ASN A 371 16.76 9.49 -18.12
CA ASN A 371 16.47 9.43 -16.68
C ASN A 371 16.21 10.81 -16.04
N ASP A 372 16.55 11.91 -16.73
CA ASP A 372 16.29 13.29 -16.31
C ASP A 372 14.89 13.81 -16.71
N MET A 373 14.19 13.12 -17.60
CA MET A 373 12.83 13.50 -18.02
C MET A 373 11.84 13.41 -16.84
N THR A 374 10.84 14.28 -16.85
CA THR A 374 9.80 14.33 -15.81
C THR A 374 9.11 12.99 -15.62
N ILE A 375 8.79 12.28 -16.72
CA ILE A 375 8.12 10.97 -16.66
C ILE A 375 9.00 9.84 -16.08
N ALA A 376 10.33 10.02 -16.05
CA ALA A 376 11.27 9.11 -15.41
C ALA A 376 11.52 9.45 -13.93
N ARG A 377 11.24 10.70 -13.50
CA ARG A 377 11.50 11.22 -12.15
C ARG A 377 10.26 11.26 -11.27
N GLU A 378 9.11 11.70 -11.81
CA GLU A 378 7.85 11.79 -11.07
C GLU A 378 7.10 10.45 -11.06
N GLU A 379 6.49 10.12 -9.91
CA GLU A 379 5.56 9.01 -9.79
C GLU A 379 4.25 9.34 -10.52
N ILE A 380 3.97 8.65 -11.63
CA ILE A 380 2.77 8.88 -12.44
C ILE A 380 1.54 8.26 -11.78
N PHE A 381 1.69 7.05 -11.24
CA PHE A 381 0.63 6.27 -10.58
C PHE A 381 -0.53 5.95 -11.53
N GLY A 382 -0.17 5.51 -12.73
CA GLY A 382 -1.05 5.12 -13.83
C GLY A 382 -0.34 4.13 -14.75
N PRO A 383 -1.02 3.56 -15.77
CA PRO A 383 -0.46 2.54 -16.64
C PRO A 383 0.48 3.15 -17.69
N VAL A 384 1.60 3.71 -17.23
CA VAL A 384 2.60 4.40 -18.07
C VAL A 384 3.97 3.85 -17.77
N LEU A 385 4.57 3.20 -18.77
CA LEU A 385 5.90 2.62 -18.74
C LEU A 385 6.90 3.51 -19.47
N CYS A 386 8.07 3.75 -18.85
CA CYS A 386 9.21 4.43 -19.43
C CYS A 386 10.34 3.45 -19.72
N MET A 387 10.69 3.25 -20.99
CA MET A 387 11.83 2.42 -21.40
C MET A 387 13.07 3.31 -21.55
N ILE A 388 14.11 2.99 -20.80
CA ILE A 388 15.37 3.75 -20.71
C ILE A 388 16.51 2.88 -21.21
N PRO A 389 17.29 3.33 -22.23
CA PRO A 389 18.46 2.58 -22.69
C PRO A 389 19.61 2.69 -21.70
N TYR A 390 20.39 1.62 -21.55
CA TYR A 390 21.65 1.63 -20.84
C TYR A 390 22.78 1.04 -21.70
N ASP A 391 24.02 1.48 -21.46
CA ASP A 391 25.18 1.06 -22.24
C ASP A 391 25.80 -0.23 -21.70
N ASP A 392 25.96 -0.34 -20.36
CA ASP A 392 26.51 -1.49 -19.65
C ASP A 392 25.83 -1.68 -18.28
N GLU A 393 26.18 -2.75 -17.56
CA GLU A 393 25.60 -3.10 -16.26
C GLU A 393 25.79 -1.99 -15.20
N GLU A 394 26.98 -1.38 -15.16
CA GLU A 394 27.28 -0.30 -14.22
C GLU A 394 26.38 0.91 -14.49
N HIS A 395 26.15 1.24 -15.77
CA HIS A 395 25.22 2.29 -16.16
C HIS A 395 23.77 1.94 -15.78
N ALA A 396 23.34 0.69 -15.98
CA ALA A 396 22.00 0.26 -15.56
C ALA A 396 21.79 0.42 -14.04
N ILE A 397 22.77 -0.01 -13.24
CA ILE A 397 22.71 0.13 -11.77
C ILE A 397 22.74 1.61 -11.36
N ALA A 398 23.54 2.43 -12.03
CA ALA A 398 23.59 3.87 -11.76
C ALA A 398 22.23 4.53 -12.04
N ILE A 399 21.60 4.26 -13.19
CA ILE A 399 20.26 4.76 -13.54
C ILE A 399 19.22 4.26 -12.53
N ALA A 400 19.26 2.97 -12.19
CA ALA A 400 18.30 2.39 -11.25
C ALA A 400 18.31 3.11 -9.90
N ASN A 401 19.50 3.46 -9.40
CA ASN A 401 19.72 4.14 -8.13
C ASN A 401 19.57 5.66 -8.18
N ASP A 402 19.67 6.28 -9.38
CA ASP A 402 19.50 7.73 -9.56
C ASP A 402 18.02 8.11 -9.61
N THR A 403 17.42 8.13 -8.45
CA THR A 403 16.05 8.55 -8.17
C THR A 403 15.95 9.01 -6.71
N PRO A 404 15.08 9.96 -6.37
CA PRO A 404 14.81 10.32 -4.97
C PRO A 404 14.13 9.17 -4.19
N TYR A 405 13.57 8.21 -4.89
CA TYR A 405 12.86 7.05 -4.33
C TYR A 405 13.77 5.84 -4.11
N GLY A 406 13.23 4.82 -3.45
CA GLY A 406 13.89 3.55 -3.21
C GLY A 406 12.93 2.52 -2.62
N LEU A 407 11.72 2.36 -3.20
CA LEU A 407 10.74 1.39 -2.69
C LEU A 407 11.06 -0.01 -3.18
N SER A 408 10.98 -0.24 -4.49
CA SER A 408 11.25 -1.56 -5.08
C SER A 408 12.19 -1.47 -6.28
N GLY A 409 12.81 -2.62 -6.61
CA GLY A 409 13.62 -2.86 -7.79
C GLY A 409 13.35 -4.24 -8.35
N TYR A 410 13.61 -4.41 -9.64
CA TYR A 410 13.39 -5.67 -10.36
C TYR A 410 14.61 -5.96 -11.23
N VAL A 411 15.06 -7.21 -11.25
CA VAL A 411 16.22 -7.64 -12.05
C VAL A 411 15.87 -8.95 -12.74
N THR A 412 16.03 -8.97 -14.06
CA THR A 412 15.80 -10.17 -14.86
C THR A 412 17.09 -10.56 -15.61
N SER A 413 17.51 -11.82 -15.46
CA SER A 413 18.71 -12.41 -16.07
C SER A 413 18.46 -13.87 -16.41
N GLY A 414 19.16 -14.37 -17.40
CA GLY A 414 19.25 -15.80 -17.71
C GLY A 414 20.05 -16.58 -16.65
N ASP A 415 21.00 -15.92 -15.98
CA ASP A 415 21.78 -16.46 -14.86
C ASP A 415 21.27 -15.86 -13.53
N VAL A 416 20.71 -16.71 -12.65
CA VAL A 416 20.17 -16.28 -11.36
C VAL A 416 21.24 -15.72 -10.42
N ASP A 417 22.48 -16.20 -10.49
CA ASP A 417 23.56 -15.67 -9.65
C ASP A 417 24.04 -14.31 -10.14
N HIS A 418 23.97 -14.07 -11.45
CA HIS A 418 24.15 -12.74 -12.01
C HIS A 418 23.06 -11.78 -11.50
N ALA A 419 21.79 -12.16 -11.62
CA ALA A 419 20.69 -11.35 -11.07
C ALA A 419 20.85 -11.06 -9.57
N ARG A 420 21.29 -12.03 -8.76
CA ARG A 420 21.56 -11.86 -7.32
C ARG A 420 22.68 -10.84 -7.04
N ARG A 421 23.75 -10.84 -7.87
CA ARG A 421 24.83 -9.84 -7.72
C ARG A 421 24.34 -8.42 -7.98
N VAL A 422 23.57 -8.22 -9.05
CA VAL A 422 22.98 -6.93 -9.40
C VAL A 422 21.96 -6.49 -8.35
N ALA A 423 21.06 -7.39 -7.93
CA ALA A 423 20.02 -7.09 -6.94
C ALA A 423 20.59 -6.53 -5.63
N LYS A 424 21.71 -7.05 -5.15
CA LYS A 424 22.41 -6.55 -3.94
C LYS A 424 22.91 -5.10 -4.06
N ARG A 425 23.00 -4.58 -5.28
CA ARG A 425 23.49 -3.22 -5.56
C ARG A 425 22.37 -2.21 -5.77
N ILE A 426 21.11 -2.65 -5.83
CA ILE A 426 19.95 -1.77 -5.97
C ILE A 426 19.58 -1.22 -4.60
N ARG A 427 19.49 0.11 -4.50
CA ARG A 427 19.14 0.82 -3.27
C ARG A 427 17.64 0.98 -3.12
N ALA A 428 16.97 -0.13 -2.84
CA ALA A 428 15.53 -0.22 -2.61
C ALA A 428 15.23 -1.15 -1.43
N GLY A 429 14.06 -0.99 -0.82
CA GLY A 429 13.64 -1.83 0.30
C GLY A 429 13.31 -3.26 -0.11
N ASN A 430 12.85 -3.45 -1.34
CA ASN A 430 12.55 -4.76 -1.93
C ASN A 430 13.19 -4.89 -3.31
N VAL A 431 13.74 -6.07 -3.62
CA VAL A 431 14.25 -6.39 -4.96
C VAL A 431 13.73 -7.75 -5.41
N HIS A 432 13.11 -7.78 -6.58
CA HIS A 432 12.50 -8.98 -7.17
C HIS A 432 13.40 -9.52 -8.28
N ILE A 433 13.77 -10.79 -8.19
CA ILE A 433 14.60 -11.48 -9.18
C ILE A 433 13.71 -12.35 -10.07
N ASN A 434 13.85 -12.21 -11.38
CA ASN A 434 13.18 -13.06 -12.38
C ASN A 434 11.66 -13.18 -12.19
N GLY A 435 11.00 -12.07 -11.83
CA GLY A 435 9.56 -12.03 -11.65
C GLY A 435 9.05 -12.66 -10.34
N ALA A 436 9.93 -12.89 -9.35
CA ALA A 436 9.52 -13.38 -8.04
C ALA A 436 8.48 -12.46 -7.42
N ARG A 437 7.45 -13.04 -6.82
CA ARG A 437 6.40 -12.28 -6.10
C ARG A 437 6.88 -11.95 -4.69
N SER A 438 6.32 -10.88 -4.12
CA SER A 438 6.48 -10.59 -2.69
C SER A 438 5.93 -11.73 -1.84
N ALA A 439 6.64 -12.06 -0.77
CA ALA A 439 6.20 -13.00 0.26
C ALA A 439 5.88 -12.22 1.55
N PHE A 440 4.80 -12.60 2.24
CA PHE A 440 4.32 -11.86 3.41
C PHE A 440 5.17 -12.06 4.66
N ASP A 441 6.04 -13.08 4.65
CA ASP A 441 7.08 -13.32 5.67
C ASP A 441 8.33 -12.44 5.47
N GLY A 442 8.45 -11.80 4.30
CA GLY A 442 9.43 -10.74 4.06
C GLY A 442 8.97 -9.40 4.63
N CYS A 443 9.85 -8.40 4.60
CA CYS A 443 9.46 -7.03 4.95
C CYS A 443 9.13 -6.21 3.70
N PHE A 444 8.30 -5.19 3.85
CA PHE A 444 7.99 -4.19 2.84
C PHE A 444 8.31 -2.80 3.37
N GLY A 445 8.84 -1.92 2.52
CA GLY A 445 9.13 -0.54 2.89
C GLY A 445 10.29 0.05 2.12
N GLY A 446 10.35 1.38 2.07
CA GLY A 446 11.24 2.11 1.19
C GLY A 446 12.53 2.60 1.82
N TYR A 447 13.48 2.95 0.94
CA TYR A 447 14.65 3.76 1.22
C TYR A 447 14.40 5.21 0.77
N LYS A 448 15.22 6.15 1.19
CA LYS A 448 15.21 7.55 0.74
C LYS A 448 13.81 8.18 0.92
N GLN A 449 13.26 8.86 -0.11
CA GLN A 449 11.93 9.48 -0.06
C GLN A 449 10.76 8.50 -0.26
N SER A 450 11.02 7.21 -0.36
CA SER A 450 9.96 6.19 -0.32
C SER A 450 9.50 5.83 1.09
N GLY A 451 10.11 6.41 2.11
CA GLY A 451 9.63 6.31 3.48
C GLY A 451 10.65 5.76 4.47
N ASN A 452 10.13 5.41 5.63
CA ASN A 452 10.89 4.82 6.75
C ASN A 452 10.01 3.83 7.51
N GLY A 453 10.65 3.00 8.35
CA GLY A 453 9.98 1.86 8.96
C GLY A 453 9.82 0.70 7.99
N ARG A 454 9.15 -0.34 8.46
CA ARG A 454 8.81 -1.52 7.65
C ARG A 454 7.40 -1.98 7.93
N GLU A 455 6.80 -2.58 6.93
CA GLU A 455 5.54 -3.32 7.02
C GLU A 455 5.82 -4.79 6.68
N TRP A 456 4.87 -5.67 6.96
CA TRP A 456 4.87 -7.11 6.70
C TRP A 456 5.92 -7.88 7.51
N GLY A 457 5.64 -9.16 7.70
CA GLY A 457 6.51 -10.06 8.41
C GLY A 457 6.83 -9.62 9.84
N GLU A 458 7.88 -10.18 10.39
CA GLU A 458 8.33 -9.88 11.75
C GLU A 458 8.80 -8.42 11.90
N ALA A 459 9.51 -7.90 10.88
CA ALA A 459 9.97 -6.52 10.90
C ALA A 459 8.81 -5.50 10.98
N GLY A 460 7.69 -5.80 10.28
CA GLY A 460 6.48 -4.97 10.35
C GLY A 460 5.74 -5.08 11.69
N LEU A 461 5.79 -6.26 12.33
CA LEU A 461 5.22 -6.44 13.66
C LEU A 461 6.03 -5.68 14.72
N GLU A 462 7.37 -5.68 14.62
CA GLU A 462 8.26 -5.00 15.55
C GLU A 462 8.10 -3.48 15.55
N GLU A 463 7.58 -2.86 14.48
CA GLU A 463 7.27 -1.42 14.45
C GLU A 463 6.22 -1.02 15.51
N PHE A 464 5.35 -1.96 15.95
CA PHE A 464 4.32 -1.74 16.94
C PHE A 464 4.76 -2.02 18.38
N LEU A 465 6.06 -2.23 18.59
CA LEU A 465 6.64 -2.60 19.88
C LEU A 465 7.68 -1.59 20.35
N GLU A 466 7.69 -1.33 21.66
CA GLU A 466 8.76 -0.65 22.38
C GLU A 466 9.66 -1.69 23.06
N LEU A 467 10.96 -1.48 22.99
CA LEU A 467 11.95 -2.33 23.64
C LEU A 467 12.36 -1.74 25.00
N LYS A 468 12.04 -2.49 26.08
CA LYS A 468 12.38 -2.14 27.46
C LYS A 468 13.47 -3.07 27.99
N ALA A 469 14.52 -2.50 28.60
CA ALA A 469 15.52 -3.25 29.36
C ALA A 469 15.22 -3.16 30.85
N ILE A 470 15.08 -4.30 31.56
CA ILE A 470 14.90 -4.38 33.00
C ILE A 470 16.16 -5.00 33.60
N PHE A 471 17.00 -4.17 34.18
CA PHE A 471 18.27 -4.58 34.75
C PHE A 471 18.06 -5.24 36.12
N GLY A 472 18.87 -6.29 36.43
CA GLY A 472 18.77 -7.03 37.67
C GLY A 472 17.52 -7.92 37.77
N TYR A 473 16.90 -8.26 36.65
CA TYR A 473 15.77 -9.19 36.59
C TYR A 473 16.29 -10.62 36.77
N GLU A 474 15.91 -11.25 37.89
CA GLU A 474 16.21 -12.67 38.12
C GLU A 474 15.00 -13.51 37.70
N PRO A 475 15.19 -14.53 36.84
CA PRO A 475 14.09 -15.43 36.51
C PRO A 475 13.61 -16.15 37.76
N PRO A 476 12.32 -16.51 37.84
CA PRO A 476 11.79 -17.27 38.97
C PRO A 476 12.58 -18.58 39.15
N LYS A 477 12.95 -18.89 40.38
CA LYS A 477 13.63 -20.13 40.70
C LYS A 477 12.75 -21.31 40.26
N LYS A 478 13.26 -22.19 39.40
CA LYS A 478 12.56 -23.42 39.05
C LYS A 478 12.34 -24.20 40.34
N SER A 479 11.10 -24.37 40.73
CA SER A 479 10.68 -25.23 41.87
C SER A 479 10.89 -26.70 41.54
#